data_a75f0abeb80705b2655e63a8d125dc34
#
_entry.id   a75f0abeb80705b2655e63a8d125dc34
#
_cell.length_a   1.000
_cell.length_b   1.000
_cell.length_c   1.000
_cell.angle_alpha   90.00
_cell.angle_beta   90.00
_cell.angle_gamma   90.00
#
_symmetry.space_group_name_H-M   'P 1'
#
loop_
_entity.id
_entity.type
_entity.pdbx_description
1 polymer ?
#
loop_
_entity_poly.entity_id
_entity_poly.type
_entity_poly.pdbx_seq_one_letter_code
_entity_poly.pdbx_strand_id
1 'polypeptide(L)'
;MARDSDPLRVRRAYDPVEDDDGTRVLVDRLWPRGVSKERADIDLWLKDVTPSGELRSWYHHDREDRHDAFVERYRAELDDATHTEAVDRLVDLVREGGPVTLVTAAKDVADSHVPVLLDHLKHVMKRT
;
A
#
# COMPACT_ATOMS: atom_id res chain seq x y z
N MET A 1 -10.05 -15.66 16.55
CA MET A 1 -10.77 -14.44 16.91
C MET A 1 -11.03 -13.59 15.69
N ALA A 2 -12.08 -12.81 15.74
CA ALA A 2 -12.52 -12.05 14.57
C ALA A 2 -11.43 -11.15 13.97
N ARG A 3 -10.67 -10.47 14.83
CA ARG A 3 -9.64 -9.57 14.34
C ARG A 3 -8.48 -10.26 13.65
N ASP A 4 -8.32 -11.54 13.93
CA ASP A 4 -7.23 -12.30 13.30
C ASP A 4 -7.56 -12.60 11.85
N SER A 5 -8.79 -12.38 11.47
CA SER A 5 -9.23 -12.62 10.09
C SER A 5 -9.22 -11.35 9.24
N ASP A 6 -8.56 -10.28 9.71
CA ASP A 6 -8.41 -9.08 8.89
C ASP A 6 -7.71 -9.48 7.59
N PRO A 7 -8.38 -9.31 6.44
CA PRO A 7 -7.82 -9.74 5.17
C PRO A 7 -6.65 -8.90 4.69
N LEU A 8 -6.45 -7.71 5.26
CA LEU A 8 -5.36 -6.83 4.85
C LEU A 8 -4.32 -6.73 5.94
N ARG A 9 -3.09 -6.98 5.57
CA ARG A 9 -1.94 -6.84 6.46
C ARG A 9 -0.90 -5.93 5.81
N VAL A 10 0.04 -5.44 6.63
CA VAL A 10 1.16 -4.64 6.15
C VAL A 10 2.45 -5.23 6.67
N ARG A 11 3.43 -5.37 5.79
CA ARG A 11 4.78 -5.83 6.14
C ARG A 11 5.81 -4.95 5.46
N ARG A 12 6.97 -4.82 6.07
CA ARG A 12 8.08 -4.19 5.41
C ARG A 12 8.77 -5.19 4.49
N ALA A 13 9.27 -4.71 3.37
CA ALA A 13 9.95 -5.56 2.39
C ALA A 13 11.18 -6.26 2.98
N TYR A 14 11.74 -5.71 4.05
CA TYR A 14 12.94 -6.25 4.68
C TYR A 14 12.63 -7.24 5.79
N ASP A 15 11.37 -7.40 6.14
CA ASP A 15 10.94 -8.38 7.15
C ASP A 15 10.84 -9.77 6.53
N PRO A 16 11.00 -10.83 7.32
CA PRO A 16 10.86 -12.19 6.78
C PRO A 16 9.45 -12.43 6.22
N VAL A 17 9.40 -13.20 5.14
CA VAL A 17 8.13 -13.65 4.57
C VAL A 17 7.51 -14.67 5.53
N GLU A 18 6.20 -14.57 5.73
CA GLU A 18 5.48 -15.49 6.62
C GLU A 18 4.49 -16.33 5.81
N ASP A 19 4.28 -17.57 6.29
CA ASP A 19 3.40 -18.52 5.58
C ASP A 19 1.98 -18.00 5.43
N ASP A 20 1.52 -17.17 6.36
CA ASP A 20 0.17 -16.67 6.35
C ASP A 20 0.03 -15.29 5.70
N ASP A 21 1.05 -14.81 5.01
CA ASP A 21 1.00 -13.53 4.29
C ASP A 21 0.00 -13.57 3.13
N GLY A 22 -0.23 -14.74 2.56
CA GLY A 22 -1.12 -14.85 1.41
C GLY A 22 -0.54 -14.17 0.18
N THR A 23 -1.36 -13.41 -0.52
CA THR A 23 -0.91 -12.67 -1.70
C THR A 23 -0.12 -11.44 -1.25
N ARG A 24 1.12 -11.34 -1.69
CA ARG A 24 2.01 -10.24 -1.33
C ARG A 24 2.03 -9.20 -2.45
N VAL A 25 1.57 -8.00 -2.14
CA VAL A 25 1.43 -6.92 -3.12
C VAL A 25 2.37 -5.78 -2.74
N LEU A 26 3.33 -5.48 -3.60
CA LEU A 26 4.21 -4.34 -3.38
C LEU A 26 3.47 -3.07 -3.75
N VAL A 27 3.36 -2.15 -2.80
CA VAL A 27 2.62 -0.89 -2.97
C VAL A 27 3.55 0.32 -2.94
N ASP A 28 4.73 0.16 -3.51
CA ASP A 28 5.71 1.23 -3.65
C ASP A 28 5.95 1.51 -5.13
N ARG A 29 6.41 2.71 -5.42
CA ARG A 29 6.71 3.10 -6.80
C ARG A 29 8.00 2.46 -7.30
N LEU A 30 8.95 2.21 -6.39
CA LEU A 30 10.25 1.63 -6.74
C LEU A 30 10.44 0.29 -6.04
N TRP A 31 11.21 -0.59 -6.67
CA TRP A 31 11.56 -1.86 -6.06
C TRP A 31 12.43 -1.63 -4.82
N PRO A 32 12.24 -2.41 -3.75
CA PRO A 32 13.05 -2.26 -2.53
C PRO A 32 14.53 -2.44 -2.82
N ARG A 33 15.32 -1.51 -2.37
CA ARG A 33 16.77 -1.55 -2.59
C ARG A 33 17.40 -2.74 -1.88
N GLY A 34 18.21 -3.50 -2.61
CA GLY A 34 18.95 -4.60 -2.04
C GLY A 34 18.15 -5.87 -1.78
N VAL A 35 16.92 -5.93 -2.25
CA VAL A 35 16.07 -7.12 -2.05
C VAL A 35 15.89 -7.83 -3.38
N SER A 36 16.25 -9.12 -3.42
CA SER A 36 16.06 -9.93 -4.62
C SER A 36 14.58 -10.28 -4.80
N LYS A 37 14.21 -10.69 -6.01
CA LYS A 37 12.85 -11.12 -6.28
C LYS A 37 12.47 -12.32 -5.43
N GLU A 38 13.38 -13.26 -5.29
CA GLU A 38 13.16 -14.47 -4.48
C GLU A 38 12.91 -14.12 -3.03
N ARG A 39 13.73 -13.21 -2.49
CA ARG A 39 13.62 -12.83 -1.09
C ARG A 39 12.36 -12.02 -0.82
N ALA A 40 11.99 -11.13 -1.73
CA ALA A 40 10.81 -10.29 -1.56
C ALA A 40 9.52 -11.10 -1.68
N ASP A 41 9.55 -12.14 -2.52
CA ASP A 41 8.40 -13.02 -2.74
C ASP A 41 7.12 -12.21 -3.04
N ILE A 42 7.23 -11.27 -3.98
CA ILE A 42 6.13 -10.39 -4.37
C ILE A 42 5.32 -11.06 -5.48
N ASP A 43 4.03 -11.18 -5.26
CA ASP A 43 3.12 -11.76 -6.24
C ASP A 43 2.63 -10.73 -7.24
N LEU A 44 2.50 -9.48 -6.81
CA LEU A 44 1.98 -8.40 -7.66
C LEU A 44 2.59 -7.08 -7.24
N TRP A 45 3.01 -6.27 -8.21
CA TRP A 45 3.55 -4.94 -7.96
C TRP A 45 2.58 -3.91 -8.53
N LEU A 46 1.90 -3.17 -7.65
CA LEU A 46 0.90 -2.17 -8.05
C LEU A 46 1.46 -0.76 -7.87
N LYS A 47 2.26 -0.31 -8.82
CA LYS A 47 2.82 1.04 -8.79
C LYS A 47 1.76 2.13 -8.78
N ASP A 48 0.65 1.87 -9.43
CA ASP A 48 -0.38 2.89 -9.65
C ASP A 48 -1.27 3.14 -8.44
N VAL A 49 -1.07 2.41 -7.32
CA VAL A 49 -1.74 2.79 -6.07
C VAL A 49 -0.90 3.78 -5.27
N THR A 50 0.31 4.10 -5.72
CA THR A 50 1.25 4.95 -4.96
C THR A 50 1.04 6.43 -5.26
N PRO A 51 1.50 7.33 -4.37
CA PRO A 51 1.45 8.76 -4.67
C PRO A 51 2.28 9.08 -5.90
N SER A 52 1.89 10.13 -6.63
CA SER A 52 2.65 10.58 -7.79
C SER A 52 4.07 10.97 -7.39
N GLY A 53 4.98 10.97 -8.37
CA GLY A 53 6.36 11.39 -8.14
C GLY A 53 6.45 12.82 -7.63
N GLU A 54 5.59 13.71 -8.15
CA GLU A 54 5.54 15.09 -7.70
C GLU A 54 5.15 15.19 -6.23
N LEU A 55 4.12 14.45 -5.83
CA LEU A 55 3.63 14.49 -4.45
C LEU A 55 4.66 13.91 -3.50
N ARG A 56 5.31 12.80 -3.89
CA ARG A 56 6.36 12.19 -3.07
C ARG A 56 7.52 13.16 -2.87
N SER A 57 7.97 13.78 -3.93
CA SER A 57 9.08 14.73 -3.86
C SER A 57 8.73 15.92 -2.97
N TRP A 58 7.54 16.46 -3.14
CA TRP A 58 7.07 17.59 -2.34
C TRP A 58 7.01 17.21 -0.85
N TYR A 59 6.51 16.04 -0.53
CA TYR A 59 6.38 15.57 0.85
C TYR A 59 7.75 15.33 1.49
N HIS A 60 8.70 14.79 0.73
CA HIS A 60 10.03 14.49 1.27
C HIS A 60 10.80 15.73 1.72
N HIS A 61 10.44 16.90 1.22
CA HIS A 61 11.12 18.13 1.60
C HIS A 61 10.82 18.55 3.04
N ASP A 62 9.64 18.23 3.54
CA ASP A 62 9.27 18.63 4.90
C ASP A 62 8.10 17.77 5.39
N ARG A 63 8.42 16.56 5.81
CA ARG A 63 7.39 15.60 6.21
C ARG A 63 6.56 16.05 7.39
N GLU A 64 7.19 16.68 8.37
CA GLU A 64 6.47 17.08 9.58
C GLU A 64 5.38 18.11 9.27
N ASP A 65 5.75 19.15 8.55
CA ASP A 65 4.81 20.23 8.28
C ASP A 65 3.83 19.90 7.17
N ARG A 66 4.19 18.99 6.29
CA ARG A 66 3.38 18.68 5.11
C ARG A 66 2.53 17.41 5.24
N HIS A 67 2.58 16.76 6.38
CA HIS A 67 1.91 15.48 6.53
C HIS A 67 0.40 15.57 6.26
N ASP A 68 -0.29 16.50 6.89
CA ASP A 68 -1.74 16.62 6.71
C ASP A 68 -2.11 16.95 5.27
N ALA A 69 -1.37 17.86 4.65
CA ALA A 69 -1.60 18.21 3.26
C ALA A 69 -1.27 17.05 2.32
N PHE A 70 -0.25 16.27 2.66
CA PHE A 70 0.09 15.07 1.90
C PHE A 70 -1.07 14.08 1.91
N VAL A 71 -1.65 13.83 3.07
CA VAL A 71 -2.78 12.91 3.21
C VAL A 71 -3.94 13.35 2.31
N GLU A 72 -4.30 14.63 2.36
CA GLU A 72 -5.38 15.16 1.53
C GLU A 72 -5.09 15.04 0.05
N ARG A 73 -3.87 15.38 -0.35
CA ARG A 73 -3.47 15.33 -1.76
C ARG A 73 -3.43 13.90 -2.28
N TYR A 74 -2.93 12.98 -1.47
CA TYR A 74 -2.87 11.58 -1.88
C TYR A 74 -4.29 11.00 -2.00
N ARG A 75 -5.18 11.34 -1.07
CA ARG A 75 -6.58 10.93 -1.17
C ARG A 75 -7.21 11.40 -2.47
N ALA A 76 -6.91 12.63 -2.86
CA ALA A 76 -7.41 13.15 -4.13
C ALA A 76 -6.85 12.38 -5.32
N GLU A 77 -5.56 12.05 -5.28
CA GLU A 77 -4.96 11.24 -6.34
C GLU A 77 -5.59 9.85 -6.43
N LEU A 78 -5.93 9.27 -5.29
CA LEU A 78 -6.56 7.93 -5.27
C LEU A 78 -7.93 7.91 -5.95
N ASP A 79 -8.53 9.06 -6.15
CA ASP A 79 -9.81 9.17 -6.85
C ASP A 79 -9.65 9.37 -8.35
N ASP A 80 -8.44 9.57 -8.87
CA ASP A 80 -8.26 9.71 -10.31
C ASP A 80 -8.40 8.35 -11.02
N ALA A 81 -8.53 8.37 -12.34
CA ALA A 81 -8.83 7.17 -13.11
C ALA A 81 -7.75 6.09 -12.97
N THR A 82 -6.48 6.49 -13.03
CA THR A 82 -5.38 5.54 -12.96
C THR A 82 -5.31 4.86 -11.60
N HIS A 83 -5.42 5.65 -10.53
CA HIS A 83 -5.38 5.10 -9.18
C HIS A 83 -6.62 4.25 -8.89
N THR A 84 -7.78 4.68 -9.33
CA THR A 84 -9.03 3.94 -9.12
C THR A 84 -8.95 2.55 -9.73
N GLU A 85 -8.42 2.44 -10.93
CA GLU A 85 -8.26 1.15 -11.60
C GLU A 85 -7.35 0.21 -10.79
N ALA A 86 -6.24 0.73 -10.29
CA ALA A 86 -5.32 -0.06 -9.48
C ALA A 86 -5.92 -0.43 -8.12
N VAL A 87 -6.64 0.50 -7.51
CA VAL A 87 -7.33 0.24 -6.24
C VAL A 87 -8.39 -0.84 -6.43
N ASP A 88 -9.15 -0.79 -7.52
CA ASP A 88 -10.18 -1.80 -7.81
C ASP A 88 -9.56 -3.19 -7.93
N ARG A 89 -8.40 -3.27 -8.55
CA ARG A 89 -7.69 -4.54 -8.69
C ARG A 89 -7.30 -5.09 -7.33
N LEU A 90 -6.83 -4.23 -6.43
CA LEU A 90 -6.46 -4.63 -5.09
C LEU A 90 -7.69 -5.07 -4.28
N VAL A 91 -8.79 -4.35 -4.41
CA VAL A 91 -10.05 -4.70 -3.76
C VAL A 91 -10.52 -6.09 -4.24
N ASP A 92 -10.42 -6.35 -5.53
CA ASP A 92 -10.80 -7.66 -6.08
C ASP A 92 -9.98 -8.79 -5.46
N LEU A 93 -8.68 -8.57 -5.28
CA LEU A 93 -7.82 -9.56 -4.64
C LEU A 93 -8.29 -9.87 -3.22
N VAL A 94 -8.65 -8.85 -2.46
CA VAL A 94 -9.14 -9.03 -1.09
C VAL A 94 -10.46 -9.81 -1.10
N ARG A 95 -11.34 -9.50 -2.05
CA ARG A 95 -12.65 -10.15 -2.14
C ARG A 95 -12.62 -11.58 -2.63
N GLU A 96 -11.55 -11.97 -3.30
CA GLU A 96 -11.38 -13.37 -3.71
C GLU A 96 -11.20 -14.30 -2.52
N GLY A 97 -10.93 -13.75 -1.36
CA GLY A 97 -10.70 -14.53 -0.16
C GLY A 97 -9.23 -14.78 0.07
N GLY A 98 -8.90 -15.18 1.29
CA GLY A 98 -7.52 -15.37 1.68
C GLY A 98 -6.85 -14.05 2.06
N PRO A 99 -5.75 -14.11 2.76
CA PRO A 99 -5.07 -12.89 3.21
C PRO A 99 -4.34 -12.19 2.08
N VAL A 100 -4.27 -10.86 2.18
CA VAL A 100 -3.48 -10.02 1.28
C VAL A 100 -2.56 -9.18 2.14
N THR A 101 -1.27 -9.18 1.82
CA THR A 101 -0.29 -8.40 2.54
C THR A 101 0.26 -7.29 1.66
N LEU A 102 0.11 -6.05 2.12
CA LEU A 102 0.71 -4.90 1.44
C LEU A 102 2.15 -4.81 1.89
N VAL A 103 3.08 -4.79 0.93
CA VAL A 103 4.51 -4.78 1.21
C VAL A 103 5.08 -3.43 0.83
N THR A 104 5.86 -2.84 1.71
CA THR A 104 6.49 -1.55 1.47
C THR A 104 7.92 -1.53 2.00
N ALA A 105 8.79 -0.77 1.34
CA ALA A 105 10.15 -0.54 1.80
C ALA A 105 10.24 0.64 2.76
N ALA A 106 9.13 1.32 3.03
CA ALA A 106 9.12 2.49 3.89
C ALA A 106 9.75 2.18 5.25
N LYS A 107 10.66 3.04 5.68
CA LYS A 107 11.33 2.86 6.96
C LYS A 107 10.36 3.08 8.12
N ASP A 108 9.52 4.09 8.01
CA ASP A 108 8.49 4.41 8.98
C ASP A 108 7.13 4.29 8.29
N VAL A 109 6.50 3.14 8.47
CA VAL A 109 5.23 2.85 7.81
C VAL A 109 4.14 3.83 8.24
N ALA A 110 4.13 4.23 9.50
CA ALA A 110 3.12 5.15 10.01
C ALA A 110 3.15 6.52 9.33
N ASP A 111 4.35 6.96 8.89
CA ASP A 111 4.52 8.23 8.20
C ASP A 111 4.47 8.09 6.68
N SER A 112 4.31 6.88 6.19
CA SER A 112 4.31 6.62 4.76
C SER A 112 2.90 6.80 4.18
N HIS A 113 2.77 6.50 2.89
CA HIS A 113 1.47 6.53 2.21
C HIS A 113 0.59 5.34 2.59
N VAL A 114 1.15 4.31 3.21
CA VAL A 114 0.43 3.05 3.45
C VAL A 114 -0.81 3.21 4.33
N PRO A 115 -0.77 3.93 5.46
CA PRO A 115 -1.99 4.10 6.26
C PRO A 115 -3.12 4.78 5.50
N VAL A 116 -2.78 5.74 4.64
CA VAL A 116 -3.79 6.43 3.81
C VAL A 116 -4.40 5.44 2.82
N LEU A 117 -3.57 4.63 2.19
CA LEU A 117 -4.04 3.62 1.24
C LEU A 117 -4.94 2.60 1.94
N LEU A 118 -4.54 2.12 3.12
CA LEU A 118 -5.35 1.17 3.88
C LEU A 118 -6.72 1.75 4.23
N ASP A 119 -6.73 2.97 4.70
CA ASP A 119 -7.96 3.65 5.05
C ASP A 119 -8.88 3.79 3.84
N HIS A 120 -8.30 4.17 2.72
CA HIS A 120 -9.04 4.29 1.46
C HIS A 120 -9.62 2.96 1.01
N LEU A 121 -8.84 1.88 1.09
CA LEU A 121 -9.30 0.54 0.72
C LEU A 121 -10.48 0.11 1.59
N LYS A 122 -10.38 0.31 2.89
CA LYS A 122 -11.46 -0.05 3.81
C LYS A 122 -12.72 0.74 3.51
N HIS A 123 -12.56 2.00 3.17
CA HIS A 123 -13.67 2.87 2.83
C HIS A 123 -14.36 2.40 1.55
N VAL A 124 -13.59 2.10 0.52
CA VAL A 124 -14.12 1.60 -0.76
C VAL A 124 -14.86 0.28 -0.57
N MET A 125 -14.26 -0.65 0.17
CA MET A 125 -14.87 -1.96 0.41
C MET A 125 -16.16 -1.86 1.21
N LYS A 126 -16.25 -0.89 2.10
CA LYS A 126 -17.42 -0.69 2.93
C LYS A 126 -18.61 -0.15 2.14
N ARG A 127 -18.35 0.56 1.04
CA ARG A 127 -19.40 1.19 0.22
C ARG A 127 -20.09 0.22 -0.72
N THR A 128 -19.54 -0.94 -0.86
CA THR A 128 -20.09 -1.97 -1.73
C THR A 128 -20.42 -3.21 -0.91
#